data_6dcc8eda977ca0d338011062b26fc260
#
_entry.id   6dcc8eda977ca0d338011062b26fc260
#
_cell.length_a   1.000
_cell.length_b   1.000
_cell.length_c   1.000
_cell.angle_alpha   90.00
_cell.angle_beta   90.00
_cell.angle_gamma   90.00
#
_symmetry.space_group_name_H-M   'P 1'
#
loop_
_entity.id
_entity.type
_entity.pdbx_description
1 polymer ?
#
loop_
_entity_poly.entity_id
_entity_poly.type
_entity_poly.pdbx_seq_one_letter_code
_entity_poly.pdbx_strand_id
1 'polypeptide(L)'
;PSGFAVPTKISPKLCDFMGVEEGTKLARTEVTKYISKYIKENKLQAKENKRIILPDKTLETLLGIGNDDQVTYFNLQKYMNVHFINETNSVSE
;
A
#
# COMPACT_ATOMS: atom_id res chain seq x y z
N PRO A 1 -4.18 22.11 7.52
CA PRO A 1 -4.42 20.99 8.35
C PRO A 1 -5.24 19.97 7.66
N SER A 2 -4.61 19.27 6.95
CA SER A 2 -5.24 18.28 6.15
C SER A 2 -5.22 16.94 6.86
N GLY A 3 -6.33 16.24 6.82
CA GLY A 3 -6.37 14.90 7.33
C GLY A 3 -5.53 13.94 6.53
N PHE A 4 -5.09 14.35 5.35
CA PHE A 4 -4.30 13.48 4.51
C PHE A 4 -2.92 13.19 5.08
N ALA A 5 -2.39 14.10 5.86
CA ALA A 5 -1.06 13.93 6.38
C ALA A 5 -1.04 13.35 7.78
N VAL A 6 -2.17 12.95 8.30
CA VAL A 6 -2.23 12.39 9.65
C VAL A 6 -1.66 10.97 9.64
N PRO A 7 -0.63 10.70 10.44
CA PRO A 7 -0.07 9.35 10.50
C PRO A 7 -1.10 8.37 11.04
N THR A 8 -1.14 7.22 10.44
CA THR A 8 -2.07 6.16 10.81
C THR A 8 -1.28 4.88 11.05
N LYS A 9 -1.72 4.12 12.02
CA LYS A 9 -1.07 2.85 12.30
C LYS A 9 -1.23 1.93 11.09
N ILE A 10 -0.14 1.26 10.72
CA ILE A 10 -0.18 0.38 9.55
C ILE A 10 -0.02 -1.07 10.00
N SER A 11 -0.46 -1.98 9.13
CA SER A 11 -0.47 -3.39 9.46
C SER A 11 0.96 -3.94 9.59
N PRO A 12 1.12 -5.05 10.31
CA PRO A 12 2.44 -5.68 10.40
C PRO A 12 3.01 -6.08 9.05
N LYS A 13 2.15 -6.51 8.13
CA LYS A 13 2.60 -6.86 6.79
C LYS A 13 3.19 -5.66 6.08
N LEU A 14 2.56 -4.52 6.22
CA LEU A 14 3.05 -3.31 5.58
C LEU A 14 4.34 -2.84 6.24
N CYS A 15 4.41 -2.95 7.56
CA CYS A 15 5.63 -2.62 8.27
C CYS A 15 6.80 -3.46 7.77
N ASP A 16 6.55 -4.75 7.60
CA ASP A 16 7.58 -5.65 7.12
C ASP A 16 8.01 -5.31 5.71
N PHE A 17 7.05 -4.97 4.87
CA PHE A 17 7.34 -4.59 3.49
C PHE A 17 8.21 -3.34 3.43
N MET A 18 7.92 -2.37 4.28
CA MET A 18 8.64 -1.10 4.28
C MET A 18 9.91 -1.13 5.12
N GLY A 19 10.12 -2.20 5.86
CA GLY A 19 11.32 -2.30 6.70
C GLY A 19 11.26 -1.44 7.93
N VAL A 20 10.07 -1.19 8.46
CA VAL A 20 9.91 -0.40 9.67
C VAL A 20 9.36 -1.29 10.78
N GLU A 21 9.44 -0.78 11.98
CA GLU A 21 9.01 -1.54 13.14
C GLU A 21 7.49 -1.66 13.20
N GLU A 22 7.04 -2.78 13.75
CA GLU A 22 5.63 -2.98 13.95
C GLU A 22 5.07 -1.90 14.88
N GLY A 23 3.89 -1.41 14.53
CA GLY A 23 3.29 -0.32 15.29
C GLY A 23 3.64 1.06 14.78
N THR A 24 4.48 1.15 13.76
CA THR A 24 4.84 2.42 13.16
C THR A 24 3.61 3.08 12.56
N LYS A 25 3.52 4.39 12.71
CA LYS A 25 2.45 5.17 12.13
C LYS A 25 2.98 5.97 10.95
N LEU A 26 2.28 5.88 9.84
CA LEU A 26 2.66 6.60 8.63
C LEU A 26 1.42 7.15 7.96
N ALA A 27 1.58 8.31 7.32
CA ALA A 27 0.49 8.88 6.55
C ALA A 27 0.29 8.10 5.26
N ARG A 28 -0.95 8.07 4.78
CA ARG A 28 -1.23 7.36 3.53
C ARG A 28 -0.37 7.87 2.39
N THR A 29 -0.14 9.19 2.34
CA THR A 29 0.67 9.75 1.27
C THR A 29 2.09 9.23 1.31
N GLU A 30 2.63 9.03 2.51
CA GLU A 30 3.97 8.50 2.63
C GLU A 30 4.06 7.05 2.17
N VAL A 31 3.06 6.26 2.53
CA VAL A 31 3.03 4.87 2.12
C VAL A 31 2.86 4.77 0.60
N THR A 32 1.97 5.58 0.05
CA THR A 32 1.75 5.59 -1.39
C THR A 32 3.02 5.96 -2.14
N LYS A 33 3.76 6.94 -1.64
CA LYS A 33 5.01 7.32 -2.27
C LYS A 33 6.02 6.18 -2.23
N TYR A 34 6.09 5.50 -1.11
CA TYR A 34 7.02 4.39 -0.96
C TYR A 34 6.72 3.29 -1.97
N ILE A 35 5.44 2.92 -2.07
CA ILE A 35 5.05 1.86 -2.96
C ILE A 35 5.24 2.25 -4.42
N SER A 36 4.91 3.50 -4.76
CA SER A 36 5.14 3.98 -6.12
C SER A 36 6.61 3.93 -6.50
N LYS A 37 7.46 4.30 -5.55
CA LYS A 37 8.91 4.25 -5.80
C LYS A 37 9.35 2.80 -5.99
N TYR A 38 8.84 1.91 -5.15
CA TYR A 38 9.16 0.49 -5.26
C TYR A 38 8.79 -0.05 -6.63
N ILE A 39 7.60 0.30 -7.10
CA ILE A 39 7.11 -0.17 -8.39
C ILE A 39 8.01 0.33 -9.51
N LYS A 40 8.41 1.59 -9.45
CA LYS A 40 9.26 2.16 -10.48
C LYS A 40 10.67 1.59 -10.45
N GLU A 41 11.21 1.44 -9.26
CA GLU A 41 12.58 0.94 -9.12
C GLU A 41 12.70 -0.51 -9.55
N ASN A 42 11.66 -1.28 -9.35
CA ASN A 42 11.67 -2.68 -9.73
C ASN A 42 11.01 -2.93 -11.07
N LYS A 43 10.65 -1.85 -11.78
CA LYS A 43 10.09 -1.93 -13.12
C LYS A 43 8.86 -2.82 -13.17
N LEU A 44 7.96 -2.57 -12.24
CA LEU A 44 6.75 -3.38 -12.12
C LEU A 44 5.57 -2.77 -12.87
N GLN A 45 5.84 -1.98 -13.88
CA GLN A 45 4.80 -1.39 -14.71
C GLN A 45 4.77 -2.09 -16.06
N ALA A 46 3.56 -2.22 -16.62
CA ALA A 46 3.41 -2.81 -17.94
C ALA A 46 4.02 -1.89 -18.99
N LYS A 47 4.65 -2.47 -20.00
CA LYS A 47 5.30 -1.67 -21.05
C LYS A 47 4.29 -0.87 -21.84
N GLU A 48 3.16 -1.46 -22.14
CA GLU A 48 2.15 -0.80 -22.97
C GLU A 48 1.41 0.28 -22.22
N ASN A 49 1.29 0.13 -20.90
CA ASN A 49 0.50 1.06 -20.12
C ASN A 49 1.06 1.12 -18.71
N LYS A 50 1.76 2.22 -18.42
CA LYS A 50 2.42 2.35 -17.13
C LYS A 50 1.45 2.52 -15.97
N ARG A 51 0.17 2.66 -16.25
CA ARG A 51 -0.83 2.68 -15.20
C ARG A 51 -1.09 1.29 -14.65
N ILE A 52 -0.78 0.27 -15.43
CA ILE A 52 -0.96 -1.10 -15.00
C ILE A 52 0.26 -1.55 -14.24
N ILE A 53 0.03 -2.09 -13.07
CA ILE A 53 1.10 -2.56 -12.19
C ILE A 53 1.18 -4.08 -12.31
N LEU A 54 2.40 -4.56 -12.49
CA LEU A 54 2.66 -6.00 -12.55
C LEU A 54 3.40 -6.38 -11.26
N PRO A 55 2.66 -6.69 -10.19
CA PRO A 55 3.30 -6.87 -8.89
C PRO A 55 4.21 -8.09 -8.88
N ASP A 56 5.34 -7.94 -8.21
CA ASP A 56 6.18 -9.10 -7.97
C ASP A 56 5.59 -9.88 -6.80
N LYS A 57 6.24 -10.98 -6.45
CA LYS A 57 5.70 -11.85 -5.42
C LYS A 57 5.56 -11.14 -4.08
N THR A 58 6.53 -10.30 -3.75
CA THR A 58 6.49 -9.56 -2.50
C THR A 58 5.29 -8.64 -2.46
N LEU A 59 5.06 -7.91 -3.54
CA LEU A 59 3.95 -6.98 -3.59
C LEU A 59 2.61 -7.71 -3.65
N GLU A 60 2.56 -8.82 -4.36
CA GLU A 60 1.33 -9.63 -4.40
C GLU A 60 0.94 -10.08 -3.00
N THR A 61 1.91 -10.53 -2.24
CA THR A 61 1.65 -10.98 -0.88
C THR A 61 1.14 -9.83 -0.03
N LEU A 62 1.74 -8.68 -0.18
CA LEU A 62 1.30 -7.51 0.58
C LEU A 62 -0.12 -7.13 0.24
N LEU A 63 -0.44 -7.09 -1.04
CA LEU A 63 -1.76 -6.67 -1.49
C LEU A 63 -2.82 -7.76 -1.34
N GLY A 64 -2.39 -8.98 -1.19
CA GLY A 64 -3.33 -10.09 -1.04
C GLY A 64 -4.12 -10.38 -2.30
N ILE A 65 -3.50 -10.20 -3.47
CA ILE A 65 -4.18 -10.40 -4.73
C ILE A 65 -3.75 -11.70 -5.39
N GLY A 66 -4.62 -12.19 -6.28
CA GLY A 66 -4.31 -13.38 -7.05
C GLY A 66 -3.73 -13.03 -8.41
N ASN A 67 -3.39 -14.06 -9.16
CA ASN A 67 -2.78 -13.87 -10.46
C ASN A 67 -3.74 -13.26 -11.47
N ASP A 68 -5.02 -13.44 -11.25
CA ASP A 68 -6.02 -12.95 -12.20
C ASP A 68 -6.40 -11.51 -11.97
N ASP A 69 -5.97 -10.93 -10.87
CA ASP A 69 -6.34 -9.57 -10.53
C ASP A 69 -5.43 -8.59 -11.24
N GLN A 70 -6.03 -7.61 -11.88
CA GLN A 70 -5.26 -6.54 -12.49
C GLN A 70 -5.10 -5.40 -11.49
N VAL A 71 -3.87 -4.97 -11.30
CA VAL A 71 -3.57 -3.90 -10.36
C VAL A 71 -3.22 -2.64 -11.15
N THR A 72 -3.85 -1.55 -10.79
CA THR A 72 -3.55 -0.24 -11.37
C THR A 72 -3.36 0.74 -10.23
N TYR A 73 -2.83 1.92 -10.54
CA TYR A 73 -2.72 2.94 -9.51
C TYR A 73 -4.08 3.35 -8.98
N PHE A 74 -5.11 3.15 -9.79
CA PHE A 74 -6.46 3.47 -9.36
C PHE A 74 -6.94 2.54 -8.26
N ASN A 75 -6.76 1.24 -8.44
CA ASN A 75 -7.25 0.28 -7.43
C ASN A 75 -6.19 -0.10 -6.41
N LEU A 76 -4.97 0.41 -6.57
CA LEU A 76 -3.92 0.14 -5.60
C LEU A 76 -4.32 0.61 -4.19
N GLN A 77 -4.93 1.78 -4.12
CA GLN A 77 -5.36 2.30 -2.82
C GLN A 77 -6.41 1.42 -2.18
N LYS A 78 -7.26 0.82 -2.99
CA LYS A 78 -8.28 -0.08 -2.46
C LYS A 78 -7.62 -1.26 -1.75
N TYR A 79 -6.59 -1.83 -2.35
CA TYR A 79 -5.88 -2.93 -1.72
C TYR A 79 -5.11 -2.48 -0.49
N MET A 80 -4.62 -1.25 -0.52
CA MET A 80 -3.84 -0.74 0.60
C MET A 80 -4.69 -0.35 1.79
N ASN A 81 -5.98 -0.08 1.58
CA ASN A 81 -6.84 0.34 2.68
C ASN A 81 -6.84 -0.64 3.84
N VAL A 82 -6.73 -1.92 3.55
CA VAL A 82 -6.77 -2.92 4.61
C VAL A 82 -5.53 -2.87 5.50
N HIS A 83 -4.48 -2.19 5.04
CA HIS A 83 -3.26 -2.10 5.80
C HIS A 83 -3.20 -0.88 6.71
N PHE A 84 -4.20 -0.01 6.62
CA PHE A 84 -4.28 1.15 7.50
C PHE A 84 -5.27 0.85 8.61
N ILE A 85 -4.78 0.83 9.82
CA ILE A 85 -5.59 0.49 10.97
C ILE A 85 -6.19 1.75 11.53
N ASN A 86 -7.51 1.83 11.46
CA ASN A 86 -8.22 3.02 11.94
C ASN A 86 -8.65 2.78 13.37
N GLU A 87 -7.85 3.26 14.28
CA GLU A 87 -8.13 3.05 15.70
C GLU A 87 -9.42 3.74 16.13
N THR A 88 -9.77 4.81 15.46
CA THR A 88 -10.99 5.53 15.80
C THR A 88 -12.22 4.68 15.51
N ASN A 89 -12.19 3.94 14.43
CA ASN A 89 -13.31 3.12 14.07
C ASN A 89 -13.55 1.98 15.03
N SER A 90 -12.51 1.49 15.64
CA SER A 90 -12.67 0.33 16.50
C SER A 90 -13.47 0.65 17.73
N VAL A 91 -13.65 1.90 18.02
CA VAL A 91 -14.38 2.29 19.19
C VAL A 91 -15.87 2.35 18.96
N SER A 92 -16.25 2.54 17.73
CA SER A 92 -17.63 2.85 17.45
C SER A 92 -18.55 1.66 17.60
N GLU A 93 -18.02 0.53 17.67
CA GLU A 93 -18.91 -0.53 17.80
C GLU A 93 -19.14 -0.90 19.02
#